data_c140536975cbe221fe3749aef0d38f4f
#
_entry.id   c140536975cbe221fe3749aef0d38f4f
#
_cell.length_a   1.000
_cell.length_b   1.000
_cell.length_c   1.000
_cell.angle_alpha   90.00
_cell.angle_beta   90.00
_cell.angle_gamma   90.00
#
_symmetry.space_group_name_H-M   'P 1'
#
loop_
_entity.id
_entity.type
_entity.pdbx_description
1 polymer ?
#
loop_
_entity_poly.entity_id
_entity_poly.type
_entity_poly.pdbx_seq_one_letter_code
_entity_poly.pdbx_strand_id
1 'polypeptide(L)'
;MLKIAFCDDDLEILKELGILLDKYKKERDEDLTCTVFQSPLELLAAIEKGFSFDILFLDILMPGENGIETAKEIRQYDNNMKIIFLTSSPEFAVQSYTVGAYFYQLKPVWEESFFRLMDSVLAECTKTQEN
;
A
#
# COMPACT_ATOMS: atom_id res chain seq x y z
N MET A 1 -1.39 -16.76 3.02
CA MET A 1 -2.31 -15.63 2.79
C MET A 1 -1.56 -14.31 2.95
N LEU A 2 -1.58 -13.48 1.92
CA LEU A 2 -0.94 -12.18 1.98
C LEU A 2 -1.90 -11.13 2.55
N LYS A 3 -1.32 -10.20 3.30
CA LYS A 3 -2.07 -9.14 3.99
C LYS A 3 -1.79 -7.80 3.31
N ILE A 4 -2.86 -7.14 2.90
CA ILE A 4 -2.79 -5.84 2.23
C ILE A 4 -3.40 -4.78 3.12
N ALA A 5 -2.80 -3.60 3.15
CA ALA A 5 -3.36 -2.44 3.82
C ALA A 5 -3.51 -1.29 2.82
N PHE A 6 -4.61 -0.56 2.95
CA PHE A 6 -4.85 0.69 2.22
C PHE A 6 -4.91 1.81 3.25
N CYS A 7 -4.19 2.89 3.04
CA CYS A 7 -4.22 4.05 3.92
C CYS A 7 -4.42 5.33 3.10
N ASP A 8 -5.57 5.94 3.26
CA ASP A 8 -5.96 7.16 2.54
C ASP A 8 -7.09 7.84 3.31
N ASP A 9 -7.08 9.15 3.41
CA ASP A 9 -8.15 9.87 4.09
C ASP A 9 -9.41 10.07 3.23
N ASP A 10 -9.30 9.79 1.92
CA ASP A 10 -10.41 9.91 0.98
C ASP A 10 -11.19 8.59 0.92
N LEU A 11 -12.39 8.59 1.47
CA LEU A 11 -13.25 7.40 1.52
C LEU A 11 -13.62 6.88 0.13
N GLU A 12 -13.74 7.77 -0.85
CA GLU A 12 -14.05 7.35 -2.22
C GLU A 12 -12.91 6.52 -2.82
N ILE A 13 -11.67 6.93 -2.57
CA ILE A 13 -10.50 6.19 -3.03
C ILE A 13 -10.46 4.81 -2.35
N LEU A 14 -10.68 4.75 -1.04
CA LEU A 14 -10.68 3.48 -0.32
C LEU A 14 -11.75 2.54 -0.86
N LYS A 15 -12.93 3.08 -1.18
CA LYS A 15 -14.01 2.31 -1.75
C LYS A 15 -13.66 1.77 -3.14
N GLU A 16 -13.08 2.60 -3.98
CA GLU A 16 -12.63 2.20 -5.32
C GLU A 16 -11.57 1.11 -5.25
N LEU A 17 -10.59 1.27 -4.38
CA LEU A 17 -9.54 0.26 -4.19
C LEU A 17 -10.11 -1.06 -3.71
N GLY A 18 -11.09 -1.01 -2.80
CA GLY A 18 -11.77 -2.21 -2.30
C GLY A 18 -12.47 -2.97 -3.42
N ILE A 19 -13.17 -2.25 -4.29
CA ILE A 19 -13.87 -2.85 -5.45
C ILE A 19 -12.87 -3.50 -6.40
N LEU A 20 -11.78 -2.80 -6.70
CA LEU A 20 -10.72 -3.31 -7.58
C LEU A 20 -10.06 -4.55 -7.00
N LEU A 21 -9.79 -4.53 -5.69
CA LEU A 21 -9.17 -5.68 -5.02
C LEU A 21 -10.09 -6.90 -5.02
N ASP A 22 -11.37 -6.70 -4.74
CA ASP A 22 -12.33 -7.81 -4.77
C ASP A 22 -12.41 -8.44 -6.16
N LYS A 23 -12.42 -7.61 -7.19
CA LYS A 23 -12.43 -8.10 -8.58
C LYS A 23 -11.14 -8.86 -8.90
N TYR A 24 -10.01 -8.31 -8.47
CA TYR A 24 -8.70 -8.94 -8.68
C TYR A 24 -8.64 -10.32 -8.03
N LYS A 25 -9.08 -10.42 -6.77
CA LYS A 25 -9.07 -11.69 -6.03
C LYS A 25 -9.86 -12.76 -6.75
N LYS A 26 -11.02 -12.40 -7.31
CA LYS A 26 -11.87 -13.35 -8.03
C LYS A 26 -11.25 -13.77 -9.35
N GLU A 27 -10.74 -12.83 -10.11
CA GLU A 27 -10.17 -13.14 -11.44
C GLU A 27 -8.86 -13.93 -11.36
N ARG A 28 -8.05 -13.69 -10.33
CA ARG A 28 -6.76 -14.36 -10.15
C ARG A 28 -6.81 -15.54 -9.18
N ASP A 29 -7.96 -15.79 -8.58
CA ASP A 29 -8.13 -16.82 -7.56
C ASP A 29 -7.07 -16.66 -6.45
N GLU A 30 -6.90 -15.44 -5.96
CA GLU A 30 -5.92 -15.11 -4.92
C GLU A 30 -6.58 -15.00 -3.55
N ASP A 31 -5.89 -15.51 -2.53
CA ASP A 31 -6.32 -15.43 -1.15
C ASP A 31 -5.61 -14.29 -0.45
N LEU A 32 -6.28 -13.14 -0.38
CA LEU A 32 -5.72 -11.90 0.16
C LEU A 32 -6.66 -11.35 1.22
N THR A 33 -6.10 -10.80 2.31
CA THR A 33 -6.88 -10.03 3.27
C THR A 33 -6.53 -8.56 3.14
N CYS A 34 -7.48 -7.70 3.47
CA CYS A 34 -7.30 -6.25 3.36
C CYS A 34 -7.77 -5.56 4.62
N THR A 35 -6.97 -4.62 5.11
CA THR A 35 -7.33 -3.73 6.20
C THR A 35 -7.22 -2.30 5.68
N VAL A 36 -8.16 -1.45 6.10
CA VAL A 36 -8.28 -0.07 5.61
C VAL A 36 -8.02 0.88 6.77
N PHE A 37 -7.21 1.89 6.52
CA PHE A 37 -6.90 2.94 7.48
C PHE A 37 -7.21 4.30 6.86
N GLN A 38 -7.80 5.19 7.64
CA GLN A 38 -8.16 6.53 7.19
C GLN A 38 -7.14 7.58 7.59
N SER A 39 -6.18 7.23 8.41
CA SER A 39 -5.14 8.16 8.83
C SER A 39 -3.81 7.45 9.08
N PRO A 40 -2.69 8.19 8.98
CA PRO A 40 -1.38 7.64 9.30
C PRO A 40 -1.27 7.18 10.75
N LEU A 41 -1.92 7.88 11.68
CA LEU A 41 -1.88 7.52 13.09
C LEU A 41 -2.51 6.17 13.37
N GLU A 42 -3.64 5.87 12.70
CA GLU A 42 -4.31 4.58 12.85
C GLU A 42 -3.42 3.45 12.32
N LEU A 43 -2.79 3.67 11.16
CA LEU A 43 -1.88 2.70 10.56
C LEU A 43 -0.68 2.43 11.47
N LEU A 44 -0.03 3.49 11.94
CA LEU A 44 1.14 3.36 12.81
C LEU A 44 0.79 2.69 14.13
N ALA A 45 -0.36 3.01 14.70
CA ALA A 45 -0.82 2.36 15.94
C ALA A 45 -0.98 0.86 15.75
N ALA A 46 -1.53 0.43 14.61
CA ALA A 46 -1.68 -0.99 14.32
C ALA A 46 -0.33 -1.69 14.19
N ILE A 47 0.62 -1.08 13.49
CA ILE A 47 1.96 -1.65 13.30
C ILE A 47 2.70 -1.74 14.64
N GLU A 48 2.59 -0.70 15.47
CA GLU A 48 3.21 -0.70 16.80
C GLU A 48 2.66 -1.79 17.71
N LYS A 49 1.38 -2.16 17.51
CA LYS A 49 0.75 -3.25 18.28
C LYS A 49 1.13 -4.64 17.77
N GLY A 50 1.90 -4.71 16.70
CA GLY A 50 2.36 -5.98 16.16
C GLY A 50 1.61 -6.47 14.91
N PHE A 51 0.65 -5.72 14.38
CA PHE A 51 0.03 -6.07 13.11
C PHE A 51 1.04 -5.87 11.99
N SER A 52 1.09 -6.79 11.05
CA SER A 52 2.00 -6.72 9.92
C SER A 52 1.23 -6.81 8.61
N PHE A 53 1.79 -6.20 7.56
CA PHE A 53 1.20 -6.22 6.23
C PHE A 53 2.31 -6.53 5.24
N ASP A 54 1.97 -7.28 4.20
CA ASP A 54 2.92 -7.61 3.13
C ASP A 54 2.99 -6.48 2.10
N ILE A 55 1.86 -5.84 1.85
CA ILE A 55 1.72 -4.77 0.86
C ILE A 55 0.93 -3.62 1.47
N LEU A 56 1.43 -2.40 1.31
CA LEU A 56 0.75 -1.20 1.77
C LEU A 56 0.61 -0.21 0.61
N PHE A 57 -0.62 0.21 0.36
CA PHE A 57 -0.92 1.35 -0.51
C PHE A 57 -1.11 2.56 0.39
N LEU A 58 -0.29 3.57 0.22
CA LEU A 58 -0.23 4.72 1.12
C LEU A 58 -0.27 6.03 0.36
N ASP A 59 -1.23 6.89 0.69
CA ASP A 59 -1.25 8.24 0.15
C ASP A 59 -0.21 9.10 0.87
N ILE A 60 0.35 10.06 0.17
CA ILE A 60 1.36 10.97 0.72
C ILE A 60 0.71 12.18 1.38
N LEU A 61 -0.29 12.77 0.70
CA LEU A 61 -0.92 14.01 1.16
C LEU A 61 -2.19 13.71 1.96
N MET A 62 -2.04 13.62 3.27
CA MET A 62 -3.13 13.41 4.21
C MET A 62 -3.00 14.41 5.36
N PRO A 63 -4.11 14.81 5.99
CA PRO A 63 -4.02 15.66 7.19
C PRO A 63 -3.14 15.01 8.26
N GLY A 64 -2.29 15.79 8.85
CA GLY A 64 -1.33 15.33 9.85
C GLY A 64 0.01 15.06 9.22
N GLU A 65 0.44 13.80 9.24
CA GLU A 65 1.76 13.43 8.77
C GLU A 65 1.78 13.13 7.28
N ASN A 66 2.83 13.59 6.60
CA ASN A 66 3.11 13.26 5.20
C ASN A 66 3.41 11.76 5.09
N GLY A 67 2.90 11.11 4.02
CA GLY A 67 3.09 9.67 3.82
C GLY A 67 4.54 9.22 3.74
N ILE A 68 5.46 10.06 3.26
CA ILE A 68 6.90 9.74 3.26
C ILE A 68 7.40 9.60 4.70
N GLU A 69 7.01 10.53 5.58
CA GLU A 69 7.39 10.47 6.99
C GLU A 69 6.78 9.24 7.67
N THR A 70 5.53 8.94 7.35
CA THR A 70 4.87 7.73 7.84
C THR A 70 5.66 6.48 7.43
N ALA A 71 6.07 6.42 6.17
CA ALA A 71 6.85 5.28 5.66
C ALA A 71 8.20 5.15 6.38
N LYS A 72 8.84 6.26 6.71
CA LYS A 72 10.11 6.23 7.48
C LYS A 72 9.89 5.58 8.84
N GLU A 73 8.80 5.91 9.51
CA GLU A 73 8.46 5.30 10.80
C GLU A 73 8.15 3.82 10.65
N ILE A 74 7.41 3.45 9.61
CA ILE A 74 7.11 2.04 9.33
C ILE A 74 8.39 1.24 9.13
N ARG A 75 9.38 1.81 8.45
CA ARG A 75 10.65 1.12 8.19
C ARG A 75 11.45 0.83 9.45
N GLN A 76 11.16 1.48 10.56
CA GLN A 76 11.77 1.14 11.84
C GLN A 76 11.26 -0.21 12.37
N TYR A 77 10.08 -0.63 11.94
CA TYR A 77 9.45 -1.88 12.36
C TYR A 77 9.55 -2.97 11.30
N ASP A 78 9.52 -2.58 10.01
CA ASP A 78 9.43 -3.57 8.93
C ASP A 78 10.13 -3.04 7.68
N ASN A 79 11.25 -3.68 7.31
CA ASN A 79 12.00 -3.35 6.10
C ASN A 79 11.54 -4.15 4.87
N ASN A 80 10.66 -5.12 5.07
CA ASN A 80 10.25 -6.04 4.01
C ASN A 80 8.90 -5.70 3.38
N MET A 81 8.09 -4.89 4.07
CA MET A 81 6.78 -4.46 3.54
C MET A 81 6.95 -3.78 2.20
N LYS A 82 6.14 -4.18 1.22
CA LYS A 82 6.12 -3.54 -0.09
C LYS A 82 5.24 -2.31 0.00
N ILE A 83 5.85 -1.13 -0.01
CA ILE A 83 5.11 0.14 0.09
C ILE A 83 4.89 0.68 -1.32
N ILE A 84 3.64 0.89 -1.67
CA ILE A 84 3.23 1.50 -2.93
C ILE A 84 2.58 2.83 -2.58
N PHE A 85 3.18 3.93 -3.02
CA PHE A 85 2.57 5.23 -2.83
C PHE A 85 1.51 5.44 -3.91
N LEU A 86 0.32 5.84 -3.48
CA LEU A 86 -0.79 6.14 -4.37
C LEU A 86 -1.26 7.55 -4.06
N THR A 87 -0.90 8.50 -4.92
CA THR A 87 -1.09 9.92 -4.63
C THR A 87 -1.40 10.71 -5.89
N SER A 88 -2.00 11.88 -5.73
CA SER A 88 -2.24 12.80 -6.84
C SER A 88 -1.05 13.72 -7.11
N SER A 89 -0.02 13.67 -6.27
CA SER A 89 1.14 14.56 -6.40
C SER A 89 2.36 13.81 -6.94
N PRO A 90 2.98 14.26 -8.05
CA PRO A 90 4.21 13.64 -8.55
C PRO A 90 5.47 14.12 -7.85
N GLU A 91 5.36 15.10 -6.97
CA GLU A 91 6.52 15.81 -6.40
C GLU A 91 7.40 14.95 -5.48
N PHE A 92 6.85 13.88 -4.92
CA PHE A 92 7.54 13.08 -3.91
C PHE A 92 8.15 11.80 -4.46
N ALA A 93 8.13 11.62 -5.79
CA ALA A 93 8.60 10.37 -6.41
C ALA A 93 10.07 10.08 -6.07
N VAL A 94 10.93 11.09 -6.12
CA VAL A 94 12.35 10.90 -5.80
C VAL A 94 12.51 10.52 -4.33
N GLN A 95 11.80 11.20 -3.44
CA GLN A 95 11.86 10.92 -2.00
C GLN A 95 11.37 9.52 -1.64
N SER A 96 10.48 8.96 -2.45
CA SER A 96 9.93 7.62 -2.19
C SER A 96 11.03 6.55 -2.20
N TYR A 97 12.10 6.75 -2.93
CA TYR A 97 13.23 5.81 -2.96
C TYR A 97 13.94 5.73 -1.62
N THR A 98 13.94 6.81 -0.84
CA THR A 98 14.63 6.84 0.46
C THR A 98 13.98 5.92 1.48
N VAL A 99 12.72 5.55 1.28
CA VAL A 99 11.99 4.62 2.16
C VAL A 99 11.78 3.26 1.50
N GLY A 100 12.47 3.00 0.41
CA GLY A 100 12.39 1.72 -0.27
C GLY A 100 11.02 1.42 -0.85
N ALA A 101 10.37 2.41 -1.46
CA ALA A 101 9.07 2.22 -2.09
C ALA A 101 9.17 1.19 -3.22
N TYR A 102 8.20 0.29 -3.30
CA TYR A 102 8.12 -0.65 -4.39
C TYR A 102 7.68 0.05 -5.67
N PHE A 103 6.71 0.95 -5.56
CA PHE A 103 6.17 1.66 -6.71
C PHE A 103 5.55 2.98 -6.27
N TYR A 104 5.45 3.91 -7.23
CA TYR A 104 4.84 5.22 -7.03
C TYR A 104 3.80 5.41 -8.13
N GLN A 105 2.53 5.37 -7.74
CA GLN A 105 1.40 5.42 -8.67
C GLN A 105 0.62 6.70 -8.49
N LEU A 106 0.40 7.42 -9.59
CA LEU A 106 -0.44 8.62 -9.56
C LEU A 106 -1.92 8.25 -9.66
N LYS A 107 -2.77 8.98 -8.94
CA LYS A 107 -4.22 8.88 -9.07
C LYS A 107 -4.66 9.55 -10.37
N PRO A 108 -5.72 9.10 -11.02
CA PRO A 108 -6.62 8.01 -10.63
C PRO A 108 -6.02 6.64 -10.95
N VAL A 109 -6.53 5.60 -10.26
CA VAL A 109 -6.10 4.23 -10.50
C VAL A 109 -7.09 3.56 -11.44
N TRP A 110 -6.58 3.07 -12.56
CA TRP A 110 -7.39 2.33 -13.52
C TRP A 110 -7.27 0.85 -13.24
N GLU A 111 -8.33 0.09 -13.55
CA GLU A 111 -8.37 -1.35 -13.31
C GLU A 111 -7.16 -2.06 -13.93
N GLU A 112 -6.86 -1.75 -15.20
CA GLU A 112 -5.74 -2.40 -15.89
C GLU A 112 -4.41 -2.16 -15.20
N SER A 113 -4.13 -0.92 -14.79
CA SER A 113 -2.88 -0.60 -14.11
C SER A 113 -2.84 -1.20 -12.71
N PHE A 114 -3.97 -1.24 -12.00
CA PHE A 114 -4.05 -1.86 -10.68
C PHE A 114 -3.75 -3.36 -10.78
N PHE A 115 -4.36 -4.04 -11.74
CA PHE A 115 -4.15 -5.48 -11.92
C PHE A 115 -2.71 -5.79 -12.27
N ARG A 116 -2.11 -4.99 -13.15
CA ARG A 116 -0.71 -5.16 -13.55
C ARG A 116 0.23 -4.96 -12.37
N LEU A 117 -0.03 -3.93 -11.57
CA LEU A 117 0.75 -3.64 -10.36
C LEU A 117 0.61 -4.77 -9.33
N MET A 118 -0.60 -5.26 -9.12
CA MET A 118 -0.83 -6.38 -8.19
C MET A 118 -0.12 -7.66 -8.65
N ASP A 119 -0.20 -7.99 -9.94
CA ASP A 119 0.52 -9.14 -10.48
C ASP A 119 2.02 -9.03 -10.18
N SER A 120 2.58 -7.84 -10.38
CA SER A 120 4.00 -7.58 -10.15
C SER A 120 4.38 -7.71 -8.67
N VAL A 121 3.64 -7.04 -7.80
CA VAL A 121 4.00 -7.01 -6.37
C VAL A 121 3.78 -8.35 -5.70
N LEU A 122 2.75 -9.11 -6.11
CA LEU A 122 2.53 -10.45 -5.56
C LEU A 122 3.65 -11.39 -5.95
N ALA A 123 4.17 -11.29 -7.17
CA ALA A 123 5.32 -12.08 -7.60
C ALA A 123 6.54 -11.80 -6.74
N GLU A 124 6.77 -10.54 -6.39
CA GLU A 124 7.89 -10.17 -5.50
C GLU A 124 7.69 -10.71 -4.08
N CYS A 125 6.47 -10.67 -3.55
CA CYS A 125 6.17 -11.23 -2.24
C CYS A 125 6.42 -12.74 -2.21
N THR A 126 6.05 -13.45 -3.27
CA THR A 126 6.27 -14.88 -3.39
C THR A 126 7.76 -15.22 -3.41
N LYS A 127 8.57 -14.47 -4.16
CA LYS A 127 10.02 -14.65 -4.19
C LYS A 127 10.64 -14.46 -2.82
N THR A 128 10.20 -13.43 -2.09
CA THR A 128 10.69 -13.15 -0.74
C THR A 128 10.38 -14.30 0.21
N GLN A 129 9.20 -14.89 0.08
CA GLN A 129 8.77 -16.01 0.92
C GLN A 129 9.52 -17.30 0.60
N GLU A 130 9.94 -17.50 -0.63
CA GLU A 130 10.69 -18.69 -1.05
C GLU A 130 12.12 -18.71 -0.54
N ASN A 131 12.66 -17.56 -0.22
CA ASN A 131 14.01 -17.42 0.32
C ASN A 131 14.01 -17.42 1.84
#